data_82fe6cb5ba4949ee714c60c447a2ac79
#
_entry.id   82fe6cb5ba4949ee714c60c447a2ac79
#
_cell.length_a   1.000
_cell.length_b   1.000
_cell.length_c   1.000
_cell.angle_alpha   90.00
_cell.angle_beta   90.00
_cell.angle_gamma   90.00
#
_symmetry.space_group_name_H-M   'P 1'
#
loop_
_entity.id
_entity.type
_entity.pdbx_description
1 polymer ?
#
loop_
_entity_poly.entity_id
_entity_poly.type
_entity_poly.pdbx_seq_one_letter_code
_entity_poly.pdbx_strand_id
1 'polypeptide(L)'
;MTLSPETPAPLGTDTGPDLRETPRIYVACLAAYNNGRLHGAWIDATEPSEVMDKVRAMLAASPEPDTEEWAIHDYEGFEGARLSEYASFETVCALAAFIGEHGSLGAKLYREFCDDLEQARAAFEEYAGEYRSAADFAEELTRDSGTEIPASLDYYIDWTALARDMALNGDIMVFQTGFDEVHIFWSR
;
A
#
# COMPACT_ATOMS: atom_id res chain seq x y z
N MET A 1 -45.58 -27.86 -26.50
CA MET A 1 -44.47 -26.93 -26.75
C MET A 1 -44.27 -26.10 -25.48
N THR A 2 -43.41 -26.55 -24.62
CA THR A 2 -43.08 -25.92 -23.33
C THR A 2 -41.77 -25.19 -23.50
N LEU A 3 -41.81 -23.86 -23.42
CA LEU A 3 -40.61 -23.01 -23.39
C LEU A 3 -40.05 -23.01 -21.98
N SER A 4 -38.82 -23.53 -21.83
CA SER A 4 -38.03 -23.39 -20.60
C SER A 4 -37.48 -21.97 -20.51
N PRO A 5 -37.43 -21.34 -19.34
CA PRO A 5 -36.78 -20.05 -19.17
C PRO A 5 -35.25 -20.22 -19.16
N GLU A 6 -34.56 -19.51 -20.04
CA GLU A 6 -33.12 -19.39 -20.04
C GLU A 6 -32.69 -18.57 -18.81
N THR A 7 -31.83 -19.18 -18.00
CA THR A 7 -31.12 -18.52 -16.92
C THR A 7 -30.07 -17.59 -17.52
N PRO A 8 -30.04 -16.28 -17.18
CA PRO A 8 -28.98 -15.40 -17.64
C PRO A 8 -27.65 -15.82 -16.97
N ALA A 9 -26.60 -15.91 -17.77
CA ALA A 9 -25.24 -16.16 -17.34
C ALA A 9 -24.77 -15.04 -16.40
N PRO A 10 -23.93 -15.35 -15.38
CA PRO A 10 -23.36 -14.32 -14.53
C PRO A 10 -22.48 -13.38 -15.35
N LEU A 11 -22.71 -12.07 -15.18
CA LEU A 11 -21.84 -11.03 -15.71
C LEU A 11 -20.46 -11.27 -15.15
N GLY A 12 -19.54 -11.68 -16.03
CA GLY A 12 -18.11 -11.73 -15.72
C GLY A 12 -17.66 -10.34 -15.30
N THR A 13 -17.15 -10.23 -14.10
CA THR A 13 -16.35 -9.09 -13.69
C THR A 13 -15.10 -9.09 -14.57
N ASP A 14 -15.13 -8.27 -15.60
CA ASP A 14 -13.95 -7.93 -16.39
C ASP A 14 -13.04 -7.10 -15.47
N THR A 15 -12.21 -7.79 -14.73
CA THR A 15 -11.08 -7.18 -14.02
C THR A 15 -10.04 -6.92 -15.10
N GLY A 16 -10.17 -5.78 -15.78
CA GLY A 16 -9.11 -5.26 -16.63
C GLY A 16 -7.79 -5.23 -15.84
N PRO A 17 -6.64 -5.30 -16.52
CA PRO A 17 -5.35 -5.25 -15.82
C PRO A 17 -5.34 -4.01 -14.92
N ASP A 18 -5.05 -4.21 -13.66
CA ASP A 18 -4.87 -3.14 -12.68
C ASP A 18 -3.78 -2.18 -13.22
N LEU A 19 -4.23 -1.05 -13.73
CA LEU A 19 -3.36 -0.01 -14.33
C LEU A 19 -2.64 0.80 -13.25
N ARG A 20 -2.22 0.16 -12.15
CA ARG A 20 -1.33 0.82 -11.21
C ARG A 20 -0.05 1.16 -11.93
N GLU A 21 0.28 2.43 -11.96
CA GLU A 21 1.55 2.89 -12.54
C GLU A 21 2.69 2.25 -11.74
N THR A 22 3.66 1.68 -12.44
CA THR A 22 4.87 1.15 -11.79
C THR A 22 5.54 2.26 -10.99
N PRO A 23 5.81 2.07 -9.70
CA PRO A 23 6.53 3.08 -8.91
C PRO A 23 7.85 3.43 -9.55
N ARG A 24 8.16 4.72 -9.63
CA ARG A 24 9.40 5.23 -10.23
C ARG A 24 10.02 6.34 -9.41
N ILE A 25 11.33 6.48 -9.56
CA ILE A 25 12.14 7.51 -8.89
C ILE A 25 12.80 8.41 -9.91
N TYR A 26 12.93 9.70 -9.57
CA TYR A 26 13.78 10.63 -10.30
C TYR A 26 15.13 10.72 -9.61
N VAL A 27 16.16 10.19 -10.26
CA VAL A 27 17.53 10.25 -9.77
C VAL A 27 18.27 11.36 -10.47
N ALA A 28 18.83 12.29 -9.69
CA ALA A 28 19.57 13.46 -10.18
C ALA A 28 21.08 13.31 -9.96
N CYS A 29 21.86 13.83 -10.90
CA CYS A 29 23.30 14.01 -10.77
C CYS A 29 23.60 15.19 -9.85
N LEU A 30 24.26 14.96 -8.71
CA LEU A 30 24.54 16.00 -7.72
C LEU A 30 25.52 17.04 -8.22
N ALA A 31 26.52 16.66 -9.02
CA ALA A 31 27.47 17.62 -9.61
C ALA A 31 26.75 18.63 -10.54
N ALA A 32 25.84 18.16 -11.38
CA ALA A 32 25.05 19.04 -12.25
C ALA A 32 24.08 19.92 -11.43
N TYR A 33 23.41 19.35 -10.45
CA TYR A 33 22.48 20.06 -9.59
C TYR A 33 23.17 21.20 -8.83
N ASN A 34 24.35 20.97 -8.25
CA ASN A 34 25.14 21.96 -7.54
C ASN A 34 25.63 23.11 -8.46
N ASN A 35 25.75 22.82 -9.75
CA ASN A 35 26.07 23.82 -10.79
C ASN A 35 24.84 24.47 -11.42
N GLY A 36 23.65 24.28 -10.83
CA GLY A 36 22.41 24.88 -11.29
C GLY A 36 21.82 24.28 -12.58
N ARG A 37 22.20 23.04 -12.92
CA ARG A 37 21.72 22.32 -14.10
C ARG A 37 20.88 21.13 -13.69
N LEU A 38 19.67 21.01 -14.26
CA LEU A 38 18.87 19.82 -14.12
C LEU A 38 19.41 18.72 -15.04
N HIS A 39 19.99 17.69 -14.43
CA HIS A 39 20.41 16.48 -15.12
C HIS A 39 20.06 15.26 -14.25
N GLY A 40 19.20 14.41 -14.72
CA GLY A 40 18.68 13.25 -14.03
C GLY A 40 17.79 12.42 -14.94
N ALA A 41 17.25 11.34 -14.41
CA ALA A 41 16.37 10.46 -15.14
C ALA A 41 15.26 9.90 -14.24
N TRP A 42 14.06 9.70 -14.80
CA TRP A 42 13.02 8.87 -14.20
C TRP A 42 13.33 7.41 -14.48
N ILE A 43 13.32 6.60 -13.44
CA ILE A 43 13.67 5.19 -13.48
C ILE A 43 12.63 4.38 -12.74
N ASP A 44 12.05 3.36 -13.40
CA ASP A 44 11.10 2.44 -12.77
C ASP A 44 11.81 1.63 -11.68
N ALA A 45 11.20 1.55 -10.50
CA ALA A 45 11.74 0.88 -9.33
C ALA A 45 11.45 -0.64 -9.37
N THR A 46 12.03 -1.33 -10.36
CA THR A 46 11.83 -2.78 -10.59
C THR A 46 12.91 -3.61 -9.90
N GLU A 47 14.11 -3.62 -10.45
CA GLU A 47 15.25 -4.40 -9.97
C GLU A 47 16.43 -3.49 -9.61
N PRO A 48 17.06 -3.65 -8.42
CA PRO A 48 18.14 -2.75 -7.96
C PRO A 48 19.31 -2.64 -8.94
N SER A 49 19.67 -3.75 -9.59
CA SER A 49 20.75 -3.79 -10.58
C SER A 49 20.41 -2.98 -11.83
N GLU A 50 19.18 -3.09 -12.34
CA GLU A 50 18.71 -2.31 -13.50
C GLU A 50 18.63 -0.83 -13.19
N VAL A 51 18.16 -0.47 -11.98
CA VAL A 51 18.14 0.92 -11.51
C VAL A 51 19.55 1.48 -11.49
N MET A 52 20.50 0.75 -10.90
CA MET A 52 21.90 1.18 -10.83
C MET A 52 22.53 1.34 -12.22
N ASP A 53 22.23 0.46 -13.17
CA ASP A 53 22.76 0.57 -14.53
C ASP A 53 22.23 1.81 -15.26
N LYS A 54 20.94 2.12 -15.08
CA LYS A 54 20.33 3.35 -15.61
C LYS A 54 20.92 4.60 -14.96
N VAL A 55 21.20 4.57 -13.66
CA VAL A 55 21.88 5.67 -12.94
C VAL A 55 23.30 5.87 -13.47
N ARG A 56 24.07 4.80 -13.67
CA ARG A 56 25.42 4.90 -14.27
C ARG A 56 25.38 5.50 -15.68
N ALA A 57 24.40 5.09 -16.49
CA ALA A 57 24.21 5.65 -17.83
C ALA A 57 23.86 7.13 -17.77
N MET A 58 22.98 7.54 -16.84
CA MET A 58 22.61 8.93 -16.63
C MET A 58 23.83 9.78 -16.19
N LEU A 59 24.63 9.30 -15.22
CA LEU A 59 25.83 9.98 -14.77
C LEU A 59 26.88 10.13 -15.90
N ALA A 60 27.09 9.08 -16.70
CA ALA A 60 28.00 9.10 -17.84
C ALA A 60 27.59 10.11 -18.93
N ALA A 61 26.28 10.43 -19.01
CA ALA A 61 25.75 11.43 -19.97
C ALA A 61 25.72 12.85 -19.38
N SER A 62 26.19 13.06 -18.15
CA SER A 62 26.18 14.35 -17.49
C SER A 62 27.06 15.39 -18.23
N PRO A 63 26.62 16.65 -18.28
CA PRO A 63 27.44 17.73 -18.83
C PRO A 63 28.61 18.16 -17.92
N GLU A 64 28.65 17.64 -16.69
CA GLU A 64 29.69 17.96 -15.72
C GLU A 64 30.79 16.87 -15.72
N PRO A 65 32.05 17.23 -15.48
CA PRO A 65 33.13 16.25 -15.27
C PRO A 65 33.01 15.57 -13.91
N ASP A 66 33.59 14.39 -13.78
CA ASP A 66 33.77 13.65 -12.52
C ASP A 66 32.47 13.42 -11.75
N THR A 67 31.42 12.94 -12.45
CA THR A 67 30.10 12.71 -11.92
C THR A 67 29.98 11.30 -11.34
N GLU A 68 30.07 11.18 -10.03
CA GLU A 68 29.95 9.90 -9.30
C GLU A 68 28.77 9.90 -8.31
N GLU A 69 28.31 11.07 -7.89
CA GLU A 69 27.29 11.23 -6.86
C GLU A 69 25.89 11.48 -7.43
N TRP A 70 24.92 10.87 -6.81
CA TRP A 70 23.49 10.98 -7.17
C TRP A 70 22.63 11.02 -5.91
N ALA A 71 21.39 11.49 -6.09
CA ALA A 71 20.36 11.44 -5.07
C ALA A 71 18.97 11.26 -5.71
N ILE A 72 18.02 10.73 -4.93
CA ILE A 72 16.62 10.65 -5.32
C ILE A 72 15.98 12.00 -5.01
N HIS A 73 15.60 12.75 -6.03
CA HIS A 73 15.00 14.06 -5.86
C HIS A 73 13.47 14.05 -5.92
N ASP A 74 12.89 13.02 -6.55
CA ASP A 74 11.43 12.89 -6.67
C ASP A 74 11.04 11.41 -6.86
N TYR A 75 9.77 11.09 -6.64
CA TYR A 75 9.25 9.73 -6.84
C TYR A 75 7.73 9.76 -7.05
N GLU A 76 7.22 8.77 -7.77
CA GLU A 76 5.80 8.60 -8.11
C GLU A 76 5.38 7.14 -7.96
N GLY A 77 4.07 6.90 -7.74
CA GLY A 77 3.50 5.55 -7.64
C GLY A 77 3.69 4.86 -6.30
N PHE A 78 4.22 5.56 -5.27
CA PHE A 78 4.43 5.00 -3.93
C PHE A 78 3.24 5.21 -2.97
N GLU A 79 2.06 5.56 -3.47
CA GLU A 79 0.80 5.66 -2.70
C GLU A 79 0.92 6.48 -1.39
N GLY A 80 1.79 7.48 -1.40
CA GLY A 80 2.06 8.36 -0.25
C GLY A 80 3.05 7.79 0.79
N ALA A 81 3.69 6.65 0.52
CA ALA A 81 4.86 6.22 1.28
C ALA A 81 6.02 7.19 1.04
N ARG A 82 6.87 7.36 2.05
CA ARG A 82 8.01 8.27 1.98
C ARG A 82 9.28 7.53 1.62
N LEU A 83 10.08 8.12 0.75
CA LEU A 83 11.43 7.68 0.43
C LEU A 83 12.45 8.69 0.94
N SER A 84 13.55 8.18 1.48
CA SER A 84 14.73 9.01 1.77
C SER A 84 15.45 9.37 0.47
N GLU A 85 15.98 10.59 0.39
CA GLU A 85 16.83 11.07 -0.71
C GLU A 85 18.01 10.13 -0.99
N TYR A 86 18.49 9.44 0.04
CA TYR A 86 19.62 8.50 -0.03
C TYR A 86 19.22 7.05 0.25
N ALA A 87 17.97 6.69 0.00
CA ALA A 87 17.51 5.32 0.14
C ALA A 87 18.28 4.39 -0.81
N SER A 88 18.63 3.20 -0.35
CA SER A 88 19.26 2.20 -1.23
C SER A 88 18.26 1.70 -2.27
N PHE A 89 18.74 1.32 -3.45
CA PHE A 89 17.85 0.81 -4.50
C PHE A 89 17.21 -0.51 -4.11
N GLU A 90 17.83 -1.31 -3.24
CA GLU A 90 17.23 -2.49 -2.65
C GLU A 90 15.97 -2.13 -1.85
N THR A 91 16.06 -1.11 -0.99
CA THR A 91 14.93 -0.62 -0.20
C THR A 91 13.84 -0.04 -1.11
N VAL A 92 14.22 0.77 -2.11
CA VAL A 92 13.28 1.39 -3.04
C VAL A 92 12.51 0.34 -3.83
N CYS A 93 13.20 -0.63 -4.44
CA CYS A 93 12.57 -1.68 -5.25
C CYS A 93 11.73 -2.64 -4.38
N ALA A 94 12.19 -2.97 -3.16
CA ALA A 94 11.44 -3.80 -2.24
C ALA A 94 10.13 -3.11 -1.78
N LEU A 95 10.17 -1.81 -1.52
CA LEU A 95 8.98 -1.01 -1.20
C LEU A 95 8.05 -0.88 -2.40
N ALA A 96 8.60 -0.64 -3.61
CA ALA A 96 7.83 -0.57 -4.84
C ALA A 96 7.07 -1.88 -5.11
N ALA A 97 7.74 -3.03 -4.94
CA ALA A 97 7.11 -4.34 -5.08
C ALA A 97 5.99 -4.55 -4.05
N PHE A 98 6.23 -4.19 -2.79
CA PHE A 98 5.24 -4.29 -1.71
C PHE A 98 4.00 -3.43 -1.97
N ILE A 99 4.19 -2.18 -2.43
CA ILE A 99 3.08 -1.29 -2.80
C ILE A 99 2.38 -1.79 -4.06
N GLY A 100 3.12 -2.34 -5.03
CA GLY A 100 2.54 -2.96 -6.22
C GLY A 100 1.60 -4.11 -5.88
N GLU A 101 1.92 -4.90 -4.85
CA GLU A 101 1.09 -6.00 -4.36
C GLU A 101 -0.11 -5.53 -3.53
N HIS A 102 0.11 -4.59 -2.60
CA HIS A 102 -0.87 -4.22 -1.57
C HIS A 102 -1.51 -2.84 -1.76
N GLY A 103 -1.09 -2.08 -2.77
CA GLY A 103 -1.64 -0.76 -3.08
C GLY A 103 -1.52 0.24 -1.92
N SER A 104 -2.55 1.05 -1.77
CA SER A 104 -2.62 2.08 -0.72
C SER A 104 -2.61 1.49 0.69
N LEU A 105 -3.08 0.25 0.89
CA LEU A 105 -3.00 -0.46 2.16
C LEU A 105 -1.54 -0.72 2.56
N GLY A 106 -0.72 -1.21 1.61
CA GLY A 106 0.71 -1.42 1.84
C GLY A 106 1.43 -0.12 2.24
N ALA A 107 1.15 0.98 1.55
CA ALA A 107 1.72 2.29 1.89
C ALA A 107 1.29 2.78 3.28
N LYS A 108 0.04 2.53 3.69
CA LYS A 108 -0.45 2.88 5.04
C LYS A 108 0.22 2.05 6.12
N LEU A 109 0.35 0.74 5.91
CA LEU A 109 1.06 -0.15 6.83
C LEU A 109 2.54 0.24 6.98
N TYR A 110 3.23 0.49 5.87
CA TYR A 110 4.63 0.95 5.89
C TYR A 110 4.81 2.21 6.76
N ARG A 111 3.91 3.18 6.63
CA ARG A 111 3.93 4.40 7.45
C ARG A 111 3.59 4.15 8.92
N GLU A 112 2.65 3.24 9.20
CA GLU A 112 2.25 2.87 10.58
C GLU A 112 3.44 2.28 11.33
N PHE A 113 4.23 1.46 10.66
CA PHE A 113 5.44 0.87 11.23
C PHE A 113 6.70 1.73 11.06
N CYS A 114 6.55 3.06 11.01
CA CYS A 114 7.66 4.02 10.96
C CYS A 114 8.65 3.76 9.82
N ASP A 115 8.13 3.42 8.64
CA ASP A 115 8.89 3.11 7.43
C ASP A 115 9.74 1.82 7.53
N ASP A 116 9.34 0.89 8.41
CA ASP A 116 9.92 -0.47 8.50
C ASP A 116 9.12 -1.45 7.63
N LEU A 117 9.73 -1.84 6.50
CA LEU A 117 9.10 -2.73 5.53
C LEU A 117 8.92 -4.16 6.04
N GLU A 118 9.83 -4.66 6.87
CA GLU A 118 9.73 -6.00 7.42
C GLU A 118 8.58 -6.11 8.42
N GLN A 119 8.40 -5.10 9.25
CA GLN A 119 7.25 -5.03 10.16
C GLN A 119 5.94 -4.86 9.39
N ALA A 120 5.92 -4.02 8.33
CA ALA A 120 4.75 -3.85 7.49
C ALA A 120 4.34 -5.16 6.80
N ARG A 121 5.31 -5.96 6.33
CA ARG A 121 5.06 -7.29 5.76
C ARG A 121 4.55 -8.28 6.81
N ALA A 122 5.19 -8.32 7.98
CA ALA A 122 4.80 -9.22 9.06
C ALA A 122 3.37 -8.92 9.56
N ALA A 123 2.89 -7.69 9.46
CA ALA A 123 1.53 -7.33 9.84
C ALA A 123 0.46 -8.12 9.05
N PHE A 124 0.74 -8.55 7.82
CA PHE A 124 -0.21 -9.37 7.05
C PHE A 124 -0.46 -10.76 7.66
N GLU A 125 0.40 -11.26 8.53
CA GLU A 125 0.15 -12.50 9.29
C GLU A 125 -1.02 -12.32 10.27
N GLU A 126 -1.30 -11.09 10.67
CA GLU A 126 -2.37 -10.70 11.59
C GLU A 126 -3.58 -10.08 10.87
N TYR A 127 -3.68 -10.22 9.54
CA TYR A 127 -4.78 -9.68 8.77
C TYR A 127 -6.10 -10.39 9.09
N ALA A 128 -7.07 -9.65 9.62
CA ALA A 128 -8.38 -10.16 9.99
C ALA A 128 -9.40 -10.12 8.83
N GLY A 129 -9.20 -9.23 7.86
CA GLY A 129 -10.07 -9.14 6.68
C GLY A 129 -10.41 -7.71 6.24
N GLU A 130 -11.14 -7.64 5.13
CA GLU A 130 -11.73 -6.42 4.57
C GLU A 130 -13.21 -6.36 4.93
N TYR A 131 -13.67 -5.20 5.38
CA TYR A 131 -15.03 -4.93 5.81
C TYR A 131 -15.51 -3.60 5.24
N ARG A 132 -16.83 -3.38 5.21
CA ARG A 132 -17.39 -2.08 4.84
C ARG A 132 -17.12 -1.02 5.91
N SER A 133 -17.07 -1.47 7.17
CA SER A 133 -16.75 -0.63 8.32
C SER A 133 -16.13 -1.46 9.44
N ALA A 134 -15.43 -0.81 10.37
CA ALA A 134 -14.95 -1.47 11.58
C ALA A 134 -16.11 -1.95 12.48
N ALA A 135 -17.29 -1.32 12.38
CA ALA A 135 -18.49 -1.75 13.08
C ALA A 135 -19.00 -3.12 12.58
N ASP A 136 -18.94 -3.35 11.27
CA ASP A 136 -19.33 -4.65 10.68
C ASP A 136 -18.41 -5.77 11.16
N PHE A 137 -17.09 -5.48 11.24
CA PHE A 137 -16.13 -6.41 11.84
C PHE A 137 -16.46 -6.72 13.31
N ALA A 138 -16.72 -5.70 14.13
CA ALA A 138 -17.03 -5.88 15.55
C ALA A 138 -18.31 -6.66 15.78
N GLU A 139 -19.32 -6.45 14.94
CA GLU A 139 -20.57 -7.22 14.94
C GLU A 139 -20.31 -8.69 14.57
N GLU A 140 -19.63 -8.96 13.47
CA GLU A 140 -19.30 -10.31 12.99
C GLU A 140 -18.49 -11.07 14.04
N LEU A 141 -17.41 -10.46 14.55
CA LEU A 141 -16.57 -11.04 15.59
C LEU A 141 -17.37 -11.40 16.84
N THR A 142 -18.27 -10.52 17.28
CA THR A 142 -19.09 -10.76 18.48
C THR A 142 -20.04 -11.93 18.27
N ARG A 143 -20.68 -12.03 17.08
CA ARG A 143 -21.58 -13.14 16.74
C ARG A 143 -20.83 -14.47 16.61
N ASP A 144 -19.66 -14.45 16.00
CA ASP A 144 -18.82 -15.64 15.78
C ASP A 144 -18.17 -16.16 17.09
N SER A 145 -17.99 -15.28 18.07
CA SER A 145 -17.52 -15.71 19.41
C SER A 145 -18.53 -16.55 20.19
N GLY A 146 -19.73 -16.77 19.64
CA GLY A 146 -20.80 -17.50 20.31
C GLY A 146 -21.55 -16.68 21.38
N THR A 147 -21.37 -15.35 21.39
CA THR A 147 -22.12 -14.48 22.29
C THR A 147 -23.61 -14.47 21.89
N GLU A 148 -24.46 -14.98 22.78
CA GLU A 148 -25.90 -14.94 22.57
C GLU A 148 -26.44 -13.53 22.81
N ILE A 149 -26.88 -12.87 21.72
CA ILE A 149 -27.52 -11.55 21.78
C ILE A 149 -29.03 -11.74 21.73
N PRO A 150 -29.78 -11.39 22.80
CA PRO A 150 -31.24 -11.42 22.75
C PRO A 150 -31.77 -10.50 21.65
N ALA A 151 -32.70 -11.00 20.82
CA ALA A 151 -33.27 -10.22 19.72
C ALA A 151 -33.86 -8.86 20.13
N SER A 152 -34.31 -8.74 21.39
CA SER A 152 -34.82 -7.49 21.96
C SER A 152 -33.74 -6.45 22.24
N LEU A 153 -32.44 -6.83 22.29
CA LEU A 153 -31.30 -5.96 22.55
C LEU A 153 -30.45 -5.70 21.32
N ASP A 154 -30.55 -6.52 20.29
CA ASP A 154 -29.73 -6.47 19.08
C ASP A 154 -29.75 -5.07 18.43
N TYR A 155 -30.92 -4.46 18.31
CA TYR A 155 -31.09 -3.12 17.73
C TYR A 155 -30.39 -2.00 18.56
N TYR A 156 -30.14 -2.24 19.84
CA TYR A 156 -29.58 -1.21 20.75
C TYR A 156 -28.06 -1.31 20.90
N ILE A 157 -27.42 -2.25 20.25
CA ILE A 157 -25.94 -2.39 20.31
C ILE A 157 -25.28 -1.36 19.42
N ASP A 158 -24.40 -0.56 20.00
CA ASP A 158 -23.57 0.39 19.26
C ASP A 158 -22.27 -0.28 18.83
N TRP A 159 -22.30 -0.95 17.67
CA TRP A 159 -21.14 -1.61 17.08
C TRP A 159 -20.01 -0.64 16.73
N THR A 160 -20.35 0.61 16.42
CA THR A 160 -19.36 1.66 16.15
C THR A 160 -18.56 2.00 17.41
N ALA A 161 -19.25 2.10 18.54
CA ALA A 161 -18.58 2.33 19.83
C ALA A 161 -17.68 1.13 20.19
N LEU A 162 -18.15 -0.10 20.00
CA LEU A 162 -17.35 -1.31 20.25
C LEU A 162 -16.08 -1.33 19.40
N ALA A 163 -16.20 -1.14 18.10
CA ALA A 163 -15.05 -1.12 17.18
C ALA A 163 -14.04 -0.03 17.55
N ARG A 164 -14.54 1.17 17.90
CA ARG A 164 -13.69 2.27 18.36
C ARG A 164 -12.93 1.90 19.63
N ASP A 165 -13.60 1.29 20.59
CA ASP A 165 -12.97 0.92 21.87
C ASP A 165 -11.93 -0.19 21.66
N MET A 166 -12.17 -1.16 20.76
CA MET A 166 -11.17 -2.16 20.35
C MET A 166 -9.92 -1.51 19.76
N ALA A 167 -10.09 -0.53 18.87
CA ALA A 167 -8.96 0.19 18.29
C ALA A 167 -8.20 1.04 19.32
N LEU A 168 -8.91 1.73 20.23
CA LEU A 168 -8.30 2.54 21.28
C LEU A 168 -7.57 1.70 22.35
N ASN A 169 -8.05 0.50 22.61
CA ASN A 169 -7.40 -0.43 23.53
C ASN A 169 -6.17 -1.12 22.89
N GLY A 170 -5.98 -0.99 21.57
CA GLY A 170 -4.91 -1.65 20.85
C GLY A 170 -5.19 -3.13 20.58
N ASP A 171 -6.47 -3.54 20.52
CA ASP A 171 -6.84 -4.91 20.14
C ASP A 171 -6.74 -5.09 18.63
N ILE A 172 -7.06 -4.03 17.88
CA ILE A 172 -7.04 -4.01 16.41
C ILE A 172 -6.43 -2.72 15.86
N MET A 173 -5.85 -2.82 14.66
CA MET A 173 -5.53 -1.69 13.78
C MET A 173 -6.56 -1.61 12.66
N VAL A 174 -6.97 -0.38 12.32
CA VAL A 174 -8.01 -0.11 11.32
C VAL A 174 -7.45 0.79 10.22
N PHE A 175 -7.44 0.32 8.98
CA PHE A 175 -6.97 1.08 7.82
C PHE A 175 -8.11 1.25 6.80
N GLN A 176 -8.54 2.48 6.60
CA GLN A 176 -9.52 2.81 5.56
C GLN A 176 -8.80 3.11 4.24
N THR A 177 -9.13 2.37 3.19
CA THR A 177 -8.56 2.53 1.83
C THR A 177 -9.56 3.11 0.85
N GLY A 178 -10.86 2.96 1.12
CA GLY A 178 -11.95 3.50 0.34
C GLY A 178 -13.12 4.00 1.18
N PHE A 179 -14.23 4.36 0.55
CA PHE A 179 -15.43 4.86 1.23
C PHE A 179 -16.08 3.77 2.11
N ASP A 180 -16.29 2.58 1.55
CA ASP A 180 -16.85 1.39 2.24
C ASP A 180 -15.80 0.26 2.22
N GLU A 181 -14.52 0.58 2.45
CA GLU A 181 -13.40 -0.34 2.39
C GLU A 181 -12.46 -0.09 3.56
N VAL A 182 -12.51 -0.98 4.54
CA VAL A 182 -11.76 -0.93 5.78
C VAL A 182 -11.06 -2.26 5.99
N HIS A 183 -9.75 -2.22 6.20
CA HIS A 183 -8.95 -3.39 6.50
C HIS A 183 -8.64 -3.44 7.99
N ILE A 184 -8.84 -4.62 8.57
CA ILE A 184 -8.63 -4.87 10.01
C ILE A 184 -7.44 -5.80 10.18
N PHE A 185 -6.59 -5.47 11.14
CA PHE A 185 -5.47 -6.28 11.59
C PHE A 185 -5.53 -6.46 13.09
N TRP A 186 -5.17 -7.63 13.59
CA TRP A 186 -4.98 -7.83 15.02
C TRP A 186 -3.71 -7.12 15.48
N SER A 187 -3.77 -6.45 16.62
CA SER A 187 -2.58 -5.89 17.28
C SER A 187 -2.07 -6.91 18.31
N ARG A 188 -0.86 -7.41 18.09
CA ARG A 188 -0.16 -8.28 19.05
C ARG A 188 1.03 -7.58 19.67
#